data_dc25fa5c9fa086cb13ee97b14b66d84f
#
_entry.id   dc25fa5c9fa086cb13ee97b14b66d84f
#
_cell.length_a   1.000
_cell.length_b   1.000
_cell.length_c   1.000
_cell.angle_alpha   90.00
_cell.angle_beta   90.00
_cell.angle_gamma   90.00
#
_symmetry.space_group_name_H-M   'P 1'
#
loop_
_entity.id
_entity.type
_entity.pdbx_description
1 polymer ?
#
loop_
_entity_poly.entity_id
_entity_poly.type
_entity_poly.pdbx_seq_one_letter_code
_entity_poly.pdbx_strand_id
1 'polypeptide(L)'
;VWAVLGMAAILAVILATVLFAMPPGLPKGRKGTRFSEVFSKSANVNWLSAARVFLFGARDVWFVVGIPIYFYAILSDGTTEGNRTAFFLIGTFMAGWVILYGLVQANAPRILRAKTRSQPELISAARGCAWSLAVVPAVLTFAALFAGGPQIWLTLTLVAGLLAFGASFAVHSSLHSYLILSFTKADRGTMDVGCDYMANAGGRLAGTLLSGLTYQIGGLVLMLGTAAVMVAISAITVGFLQPVRD
;
A
#
# COMPACT_ATOMS: atom_id res chain seq x y z
N VAL A 1 15.39 -20.81 11.24
CA VAL A 1 15.77 -21.56 10.03
C VAL A 1 14.61 -22.38 9.51
N TRP A 2 13.99 -23.28 10.33
CA TRP A 2 12.91 -24.19 9.89
C TRP A 2 11.68 -23.48 9.31
N ALA A 3 11.25 -22.35 9.90
CA ALA A 3 10.13 -21.56 9.40
C ALA A 3 10.41 -20.98 7.99
N VAL A 4 11.64 -20.51 7.74
CA VAL A 4 12.06 -19.99 6.44
C VAL A 4 12.09 -21.10 5.39
N LEU A 5 12.64 -22.26 5.75
CA LEU A 5 12.66 -23.43 4.85
C LEU A 5 11.24 -23.94 4.55
N GLY A 6 10.36 -23.98 5.56
CA GLY A 6 8.96 -24.34 5.37
C GLY A 6 8.24 -23.38 4.40
N MET A 7 8.43 -22.07 4.57
CA MET A 7 7.85 -21.06 3.68
C MET A 7 8.40 -21.17 2.25
N ALA A 8 9.72 -21.40 2.11
CA ALA A 8 10.34 -21.61 0.81
C ALA A 8 9.79 -22.86 0.11
N ALA A 9 9.57 -23.94 0.84
CA ALA A 9 8.98 -25.18 0.30
C ALA A 9 7.52 -24.92 -0.17
N ILE A 10 6.71 -24.24 0.63
CA ILE A 10 5.33 -23.86 0.22
C ILE A 10 5.33 -23.03 -1.05
N LEU A 11 6.19 -22.01 -1.13
CA LEU A 11 6.31 -21.17 -2.33
C LEU A 11 6.79 -21.97 -3.55
N ALA A 12 7.71 -22.90 -3.37
CA ALA A 12 8.17 -23.79 -4.45
C ALA A 12 7.04 -24.69 -4.97
N VAL A 13 6.21 -25.24 -4.07
CA VAL A 13 5.04 -26.05 -4.47
C VAL A 13 4.01 -25.19 -5.23
N ILE A 14 3.71 -23.98 -4.73
CA ILE A 14 2.79 -23.05 -5.42
C ILE A 14 3.34 -22.70 -6.81
N LEU A 15 4.61 -22.37 -6.91
CA LEU A 15 5.26 -22.03 -8.19
C LEU A 15 5.22 -23.23 -9.17
N ALA A 16 5.55 -24.44 -8.72
CA ALA A 16 5.46 -25.64 -9.52
C ALA A 16 4.02 -25.87 -10.01
N THR A 17 3.03 -25.77 -9.11
CA THR A 17 1.61 -25.93 -9.47
C THR A 17 1.17 -24.91 -10.53
N VAL A 18 1.56 -23.63 -10.38
CA VAL A 18 1.24 -22.60 -11.38
C VAL A 18 1.89 -22.91 -12.73
N LEU A 19 3.15 -23.30 -12.74
CA LEU A 19 3.88 -23.61 -13.99
C LEU A 19 3.28 -24.83 -14.72
N PHE A 20 2.88 -25.87 -13.99
CA PHE A 20 2.27 -27.06 -14.58
C PHE A 20 0.80 -26.86 -14.97
N ALA A 21 0.05 -26.00 -14.27
CA ALA A 21 -1.33 -25.69 -14.59
C ALA A 21 -1.48 -24.61 -15.68
N MET A 22 -0.39 -23.98 -16.11
CA MET A 22 -0.41 -22.91 -17.11
C MET A 22 -0.77 -23.48 -18.49
N PRO A 23 -1.82 -23.00 -19.16
CA PRO A 23 -2.21 -23.50 -20.46
C PRO A 23 -1.11 -23.23 -21.50
N PRO A 24 -0.77 -24.21 -22.38
CA PRO A 24 0.15 -23.99 -23.48
C PRO A 24 -0.44 -22.96 -24.46
N GLY A 25 0.35 -22.00 -24.90
CA GLY A 25 -0.06 -21.03 -25.92
C GLY A 25 -0.34 -19.62 -25.41
N LEU A 26 0.14 -19.25 -24.23
CA LEU A 26 0.10 -17.85 -23.78
C LEU A 26 0.71 -16.92 -24.84
N PRO A 27 0.10 -15.75 -25.11
CA PRO A 27 0.63 -14.79 -26.08
C PRO A 27 2.07 -14.45 -25.76
N LYS A 28 2.97 -14.63 -26.73
CA LYS A 28 4.36 -14.24 -26.56
C LYS A 28 4.44 -12.74 -26.43
N GLY A 29 5.11 -12.25 -25.39
CA GLY A 29 5.37 -10.82 -25.20
C GLY A 29 6.04 -10.23 -26.45
N ARG A 30 5.74 -8.97 -26.75
CA ARG A 30 6.28 -8.24 -27.90
C ARG A 30 7.80 -8.16 -27.77
N LYS A 31 8.55 -8.74 -28.71
CA LYS A 31 10.01 -8.65 -28.75
C LYS A 31 10.41 -7.21 -29.11
N GLY A 32 11.39 -6.64 -28.39
CA GLY A 32 11.99 -5.35 -28.74
C GLY A 32 11.30 -4.11 -28.13
N THR A 33 10.57 -4.26 -27.04
CA THR A 33 10.00 -3.10 -26.29
C THR A 33 11.13 -2.22 -25.74
N ARG A 34 11.14 -0.94 -26.09
CA ARG A 34 12.11 0.03 -25.55
C ARG A 34 11.70 0.46 -24.14
N PHE A 35 12.68 0.80 -23.30
CA PHE A 35 12.41 1.28 -21.95
C PHE A 35 11.50 2.54 -21.92
N SER A 36 11.60 3.38 -22.97
CA SER A 36 10.72 4.54 -23.12
C SER A 36 9.24 4.19 -23.35
N GLU A 37 8.92 2.96 -23.73
CA GLU A 37 7.56 2.49 -23.94
C GLU A 37 6.88 2.04 -22.63
N VAL A 38 7.64 2.03 -21.53
CA VAL A 38 7.11 1.73 -20.17
C VAL A 38 6.08 2.77 -19.74
N PHE A 39 6.30 4.05 -20.09
CA PHE A 39 5.30 5.07 -19.84
C PHE A 39 4.08 4.91 -20.76
N SER A 40 2.91 5.01 -20.18
CA SER A 40 1.68 4.93 -20.96
C SER A 40 1.51 6.13 -21.88
N LYS A 41 0.85 5.92 -23.03
CA LYS A 41 0.36 7.00 -23.88
C LYS A 41 -0.83 7.74 -23.26
N SER A 42 -1.49 7.13 -22.28
CA SER A 42 -2.59 7.73 -21.52
C SER A 42 -2.03 8.56 -20.37
N ALA A 43 -2.32 9.85 -20.34
CA ALA A 43 -1.95 10.74 -19.22
C ALA A 43 -2.59 10.26 -17.91
N ASN A 44 -3.82 9.76 -17.93
CA ASN A 44 -4.51 9.24 -16.76
C ASN A 44 -3.78 8.03 -16.15
N VAL A 45 -3.30 7.09 -16.97
CA VAL A 45 -2.52 5.94 -16.51
C VAL A 45 -1.22 6.41 -15.84
N ASN A 46 -0.52 7.39 -16.44
CA ASN A 46 0.71 7.92 -15.86
C ASN A 46 0.47 8.65 -14.53
N TRP A 47 -0.59 9.48 -14.44
CA TRP A 47 -0.97 10.14 -13.19
C TRP A 47 -1.35 9.14 -12.10
N LEU A 48 -2.09 8.09 -12.47
CA LEU A 48 -2.50 7.05 -11.53
C LEU A 48 -1.31 6.21 -11.05
N SER A 49 -0.38 5.87 -11.94
CA SER A 49 0.87 5.18 -11.58
C SER A 49 1.75 6.06 -10.68
N ALA A 50 1.87 7.37 -10.97
CA ALA A 50 2.58 8.29 -10.09
C ALA A 50 1.93 8.39 -8.70
N ALA A 51 0.60 8.53 -8.64
CA ALA A 51 -0.14 8.50 -7.38
C ALA A 51 0.11 7.21 -6.59
N ARG A 52 0.24 6.08 -7.28
CA ARG A 52 0.49 4.78 -6.68
C ARG A 52 1.88 4.66 -6.03
N VAL A 53 2.91 5.29 -6.60
CA VAL A 53 4.24 5.39 -5.96
C VAL A 53 4.10 5.98 -4.56
N PHE A 54 3.45 7.13 -4.46
CA PHE A 54 3.28 7.83 -3.18
C PHE A 54 2.33 7.12 -2.23
N LEU A 55 1.24 6.53 -2.74
CA LEU A 55 0.26 5.80 -1.96
C LEU A 55 0.87 4.58 -1.26
N PHE A 56 1.58 3.74 -2.00
CA PHE A 56 2.19 2.53 -1.46
C PHE A 56 3.44 2.85 -0.64
N GLY A 57 4.21 3.86 -1.05
CA GLY A 57 5.32 4.38 -0.26
C GLY A 57 4.85 4.90 1.10
N ALA A 58 3.80 5.69 1.15
CA ALA A 58 3.23 6.21 2.38
C ALA A 58 2.84 5.12 3.37
N ARG A 59 2.22 4.02 2.89
CA ARG A 59 1.91 2.86 3.73
C ARG A 59 3.18 2.26 4.32
N ASP A 60 4.18 2.01 3.48
CA ASP A 60 5.37 1.29 3.90
C ASP A 60 6.32 2.16 4.75
N VAL A 61 6.21 3.50 4.69
CA VAL A 61 6.95 4.42 5.58
C VAL A 61 6.68 4.13 7.05
N TRP A 62 5.46 3.90 7.46
CA TRP A 62 5.16 3.70 8.88
C TRP A 62 4.86 2.26 9.25
N PHE A 63 4.29 1.47 8.34
CA PHE A 63 3.81 0.13 8.64
C PHE A 63 4.93 -0.92 8.72
N VAL A 64 5.92 -0.88 7.81
CA VAL A 64 6.86 -1.99 7.63
C VAL A 64 7.97 -2.02 8.68
N VAL A 65 8.49 -0.87 9.06
CA VAL A 65 9.66 -0.75 9.97
C VAL A 65 9.29 0.02 11.22
N GLY A 66 8.74 1.23 11.08
CA GLY A 66 8.56 2.14 12.19
C GLY A 66 7.59 1.67 13.25
N ILE A 67 6.42 1.16 12.85
CA ILE A 67 5.41 0.64 13.80
C ILE A 67 5.91 -0.59 14.55
N PRO A 68 6.52 -1.60 13.92
CA PRO A 68 7.15 -2.69 14.65
C PRO A 68 8.20 -2.24 15.67
N ILE A 69 9.05 -1.27 15.32
CA ILE A 69 10.07 -0.73 16.25
C ILE A 69 9.39 -0.01 17.42
N TYR A 70 8.38 0.83 17.16
CA TYR A 70 7.64 1.52 18.19
C TYR A 70 6.96 0.53 19.16
N PHE A 71 6.26 -0.46 18.64
CA PHE A 71 5.61 -1.47 19.49
C PHE A 71 6.62 -2.32 20.26
N TYR A 72 7.75 -2.65 19.64
CA TYR A 72 8.80 -3.38 20.34
C TYR A 72 9.36 -2.58 21.52
N ALA A 73 9.59 -1.28 21.33
CA ALA A 73 10.07 -0.40 22.40
C ALA A 73 9.09 -0.27 23.59
N ILE A 74 7.80 -0.48 23.36
CA ILE A 74 6.79 -0.39 24.42
C ILE A 74 6.52 -1.75 25.09
N LEU A 75 6.52 -2.83 24.30
CA LEU A 75 6.12 -4.16 24.75
C LEU A 75 7.27 -4.97 25.34
N SER A 76 8.52 -4.61 24.99
CA SER A 76 9.71 -5.28 25.52
C SER A 76 10.12 -4.65 26.85
N ASP A 77 10.41 -5.51 27.83
CA ASP A 77 11.01 -5.13 29.13
C ASP A 77 12.53 -5.34 29.19
N GLY A 78 13.16 -5.70 28.05
CA GLY A 78 14.58 -5.99 27.94
C GLY A 78 14.98 -7.42 28.36
N THR A 79 14.09 -8.18 28.97
CA THR A 79 14.36 -9.61 29.30
C THR A 79 14.21 -10.49 28.06
N THR A 80 14.82 -11.67 28.07
CA THR A 80 14.69 -12.64 26.97
C THR A 80 13.22 -13.04 26.75
N GLU A 81 12.48 -13.23 27.82
CA GLU A 81 11.05 -13.60 27.78
C GLU A 81 10.18 -12.45 27.29
N GLY A 82 10.38 -11.23 27.80
CA GLY A 82 9.68 -10.02 27.35
C GLY A 82 9.94 -9.71 25.89
N ASN A 83 11.18 -9.80 25.44
CA ASN A 83 11.54 -9.63 24.03
C ASN A 83 10.84 -10.66 23.13
N ARG A 84 10.77 -11.92 23.55
CA ARG A 84 10.07 -12.98 22.83
C ARG A 84 8.58 -12.70 22.76
N THR A 85 7.97 -12.33 23.86
CA THR A 85 6.54 -11.99 23.94
C THR A 85 6.21 -10.81 23.06
N ALA A 86 6.99 -9.72 23.12
CA ALA A 86 6.85 -8.54 22.26
C ALA A 86 6.90 -8.93 20.77
N PHE A 87 7.88 -9.74 20.37
CA PHE A 87 8.01 -10.22 18.99
C PHE A 87 6.77 -10.96 18.50
N PHE A 88 6.25 -11.89 19.30
CA PHE A 88 5.05 -12.66 18.94
C PHE A 88 3.79 -11.80 18.89
N LEU A 89 3.60 -10.87 19.84
CA LEU A 89 2.45 -9.96 19.84
C LEU A 89 2.45 -9.06 18.61
N ILE A 90 3.60 -8.46 18.25
CA ILE A 90 3.76 -7.63 17.06
C ILE A 90 3.49 -8.47 15.82
N GLY A 91 4.09 -9.65 15.69
CA GLY A 91 3.90 -10.53 14.55
C GLY A 91 2.43 -10.94 14.37
N THR A 92 1.75 -11.28 15.46
CA THR A 92 0.32 -11.63 15.45
C THR A 92 -0.54 -10.44 15.04
N PHE A 93 -0.27 -9.25 15.57
CA PHE A 93 -0.97 -8.03 15.20
C PHE A 93 -0.80 -7.72 13.70
N MET A 94 0.44 -7.77 13.19
CA MET A 94 0.75 -7.50 11.79
C MET A 94 0.09 -8.53 10.86
N ALA A 95 0.11 -9.82 11.23
CA ALA A 95 -0.56 -10.87 10.48
C ALA A 95 -2.09 -10.64 10.45
N GLY A 96 -2.69 -10.37 11.59
CA GLY A 96 -4.12 -10.06 11.71
C GLY A 96 -4.50 -8.83 10.88
N TRP A 97 -3.68 -7.78 10.92
CA TRP A 97 -3.89 -6.59 10.10
C TRP A 97 -3.88 -6.90 8.60
N VAL A 98 -2.92 -7.69 8.12
CA VAL A 98 -2.83 -8.08 6.70
C VAL A 98 -4.05 -8.92 6.29
N ILE A 99 -4.53 -9.82 7.16
CA ILE A 99 -5.74 -10.62 6.91
C ILE A 99 -6.97 -9.70 6.79
N LEU A 100 -7.17 -8.79 7.76
CA LEU A 100 -8.28 -7.82 7.74
C LEU A 100 -8.21 -6.92 6.52
N TYR A 101 -7.04 -6.41 6.19
CA TYR A 101 -6.79 -5.66 4.96
C TYR A 101 -7.23 -6.46 3.72
N GLY A 102 -6.82 -7.72 3.60
CA GLY A 102 -7.20 -8.61 2.50
C GLY A 102 -8.71 -8.84 2.42
N LEU A 103 -9.39 -9.00 3.55
CA LEU A 103 -10.85 -9.15 3.60
C LEU A 103 -11.56 -7.89 3.11
N VAL A 104 -11.13 -6.71 3.52
CA VAL A 104 -11.68 -5.44 3.02
C VAL A 104 -11.42 -5.31 1.52
N GLN A 105 -10.21 -5.62 1.07
CA GLN A 105 -9.82 -5.54 -0.34
C GLN A 105 -10.66 -6.48 -1.21
N ALA A 106 -10.93 -7.70 -0.76
CA ALA A 106 -11.79 -8.65 -1.47
C ALA A 106 -13.24 -8.14 -1.62
N ASN A 107 -13.72 -7.34 -0.67
CA ASN A 107 -15.05 -6.74 -0.71
C ASN A 107 -15.08 -5.33 -1.34
N ALA A 108 -13.94 -4.73 -1.65
CA ALA A 108 -13.85 -3.38 -2.20
C ALA A 108 -14.70 -3.16 -3.47
N PRO A 109 -14.79 -4.10 -4.44
CA PRO A 109 -15.66 -3.93 -5.62
C PRO A 109 -17.14 -3.76 -5.26
N ARG A 110 -17.60 -4.43 -4.19
CA ARG A 110 -18.99 -4.30 -3.68
C ARG A 110 -19.17 -2.96 -2.96
N ILE A 111 -18.23 -2.57 -2.10
CA ILE A 111 -18.23 -1.31 -1.36
C ILE A 111 -18.26 -0.12 -2.34
N LEU A 112 -17.43 -0.17 -3.37
CA LEU A 112 -17.31 0.85 -4.40
C LEU A 112 -18.48 0.85 -5.40
N ARG A 113 -19.28 -0.22 -5.46
CA ARG A 113 -20.28 -0.44 -6.52
C ARG A 113 -19.67 -0.24 -7.92
N ALA A 114 -18.45 -0.75 -8.11
CA ALA A 114 -17.62 -0.46 -9.28
C ALA A 114 -18.28 -0.87 -10.63
N LYS A 115 -19.18 -1.86 -10.61
CA LYS A 115 -19.90 -2.32 -11.81
C LYS A 115 -21.04 -1.40 -12.26
N THR A 116 -21.56 -0.54 -11.37
CA THR A 116 -22.75 0.29 -11.62
C THR A 116 -22.44 1.78 -11.71
N ARG A 117 -21.26 2.19 -11.27
CA ARG A 117 -20.81 3.59 -11.33
C ARG A 117 -20.17 3.92 -12.67
N SER A 118 -20.44 5.10 -13.14
CA SER A 118 -19.77 5.69 -14.31
C SER A 118 -18.29 6.02 -14.01
N GLN A 119 -17.47 6.15 -15.05
CA GLN A 119 -16.06 6.50 -14.91
C GLN A 119 -15.84 7.84 -14.16
N PRO A 120 -16.59 8.93 -14.45
CA PRO A 120 -16.48 10.17 -13.68
C PRO A 120 -16.79 10.01 -12.18
N GLU A 121 -17.79 9.18 -11.83
CA GLU A 121 -18.12 8.91 -10.44
C GLU A 121 -17.02 8.13 -9.72
N LEU A 122 -16.34 7.20 -10.40
CA LEU A 122 -15.21 6.46 -9.86
C LEU A 122 -14.00 7.37 -9.66
N ILE A 123 -13.73 8.32 -10.58
CA ILE A 123 -12.69 9.34 -10.42
C ILE A 123 -12.99 10.24 -9.21
N SER A 124 -14.24 10.68 -9.06
CA SER A 124 -14.66 11.46 -7.90
C SER A 124 -14.49 10.69 -6.58
N ALA A 125 -14.89 9.42 -6.57
CA ALA A 125 -14.68 8.53 -5.42
C ALA A 125 -13.18 8.36 -5.11
N ALA A 126 -12.31 8.23 -6.12
CA ALA A 126 -10.86 8.13 -5.93
C ALA A 126 -10.29 9.38 -5.27
N ARG A 127 -10.72 10.57 -5.70
CA ARG A 127 -10.32 11.85 -5.09
C ARG A 127 -10.76 11.93 -3.63
N GLY A 128 -12.02 11.60 -3.34
CA GLY A 128 -12.55 11.60 -1.97
C GLY A 128 -11.83 10.60 -1.06
N CYS A 129 -11.62 9.38 -1.54
CA CYS A 129 -10.88 8.35 -0.80
C CYS A 129 -9.42 8.74 -0.55
N ALA A 130 -8.74 9.37 -1.52
CA ALA A 130 -7.36 9.82 -1.36
C ALA A 130 -7.21 10.85 -0.25
N TRP A 131 -8.07 11.86 -0.21
CA TRP A 131 -8.05 12.88 0.85
C TRP A 131 -8.46 12.33 2.21
N SER A 132 -9.50 11.48 2.29
CA SER A 132 -9.87 10.84 3.55
C SER A 132 -8.74 9.97 4.10
N LEU A 133 -8.00 9.29 3.23
CA LEU A 133 -6.84 8.50 3.63
C LEU A 133 -5.70 9.38 4.16
N ALA A 134 -5.48 10.58 3.61
CA ALA A 134 -4.44 11.50 4.06
C ALA A 134 -4.68 12.03 5.49
N VAL A 135 -5.94 12.12 5.90
CA VAL A 135 -6.31 12.58 7.25
C VAL A 135 -5.75 11.65 8.33
N VAL A 136 -5.74 10.33 8.10
CA VAL A 136 -5.34 9.37 9.13
C VAL A 136 -3.89 9.59 9.60
N PRO A 137 -2.85 9.51 8.75
CA PRO A 137 -1.49 9.73 9.20
C PRO A 137 -1.25 11.17 9.67
N ALA A 138 -1.98 12.17 9.16
CA ALA A 138 -1.90 13.53 9.65
C ALA A 138 -2.38 13.63 11.11
N VAL A 139 -3.55 13.07 11.43
CA VAL A 139 -4.07 13.02 12.81
C VAL A 139 -3.12 12.27 13.74
N LEU A 140 -2.56 11.14 13.28
CA LEU A 140 -1.60 10.38 14.06
C LEU A 140 -0.29 11.14 14.29
N THR A 141 0.15 11.95 13.32
CA THR A 141 1.32 12.83 13.49
C THR A 141 1.08 13.84 14.61
N PHE A 142 -0.07 14.51 14.61
CA PHE A 142 -0.43 15.45 15.68
C PHE A 142 -0.56 14.73 17.03
N ALA A 143 -1.20 13.56 17.07
CA ALA A 143 -1.30 12.78 18.31
C ALA A 143 0.09 12.43 18.88
N ALA A 144 1.03 12.02 18.02
CA ALA A 144 2.40 11.71 18.42
C ALA A 144 3.16 12.95 18.90
N LEU A 145 2.95 14.12 18.27
CA LEU A 145 3.51 15.40 18.70
C LEU A 145 3.05 15.79 20.11
N PHE A 146 1.73 15.68 20.38
CA PHE A 146 1.17 16.02 21.68
C PHE A 146 1.54 15.03 22.79
N ALA A 147 1.76 13.76 22.43
CA ALA A 147 2.14 12.75 23.42
C ALA A 147 3.56 12.94 23.97
N GLY A 148 4.46 13.55 23.20
CA GLY A 148 5.84 13.78 23.60
C GLY A 148 6.68 12.51 23.87
N GLY A 149 6.07 11.32 23.76
CA GLY A 149 6.70 10.03 24.01
C GLY A 149 5.69 8.88 24.03
N PRO A 150 6.13 7.64 24.29
CA PRO A 150 5.27 6.47 24.35
C PRO A 150 4.25 6.59 25.50
N GLN A 151 2.98 6.47 25.15
CA GLN A 151 1.86 6.49 26.10
C GLN A 151 0.78 5.49 25.67
N ILE A 152 0.01 4.96 26.62
CA ILE A 152 -1.04 3.97 26.34
C ILE A 152 -2.09 4.53 25.37
N TRP A 153 -2.56 5.76 25.58
CA TRP A 153 -3.56 6.38 24.71
C TRP A 153 -3.01 6.56 23.28
N LEU A 154 -1.72 6.94 23.12
CA LEU A 154 -1.10 7.05 21.80
C LEU A 154 -1.02 5.68 21.12
N THR A 155 -0.64 4.64 21.85
CA THR A 155 -0.59 3.27 21.33
C THR A 155 -1.96 2.80 20.83
N LEU A 156 -3.01 3.04 21.61
CA LEU A 156 -4.39 2.71 21.20
C LEU A 156 -4.82 3.53 19.98
N THR A 157 -4.46 4.80 19.92
CA THR A 157 -4.75 5.68 18.78
C THR A 157 -4.00 5.20 17.53
N LEU A 158 -2.75 4.75 17.65
CA LEU A 158 -1.98 4.17 16.55
C LEU A 158 -2.62 2.87 16.05
N VAL A 159 -3.05 1.97 16.94
CA VAL A 159 -3.75 0.74 16.55
C VAL A 159 -5.04 1.06 15.80
N ALA A 160 -5.88 1.95 16.34
CA ALA A 160 -7.10 2.37 15.68
C ALA A 160 -6.84 3.05 14.32
N GLY A 161 -5.82 3.91 14.26
CA GLY A 161 -5.38 4.56 13.03
C GLY A 161 -4.87 3.57 11.98
N LEU A 162 -4.09 2.55 12.40
CA LEU A 162 -3.64 1.48 11.51
C LEU A 162 -4.80 0.71 10.90
N LEU A 163 -5.81 0.37 11.70
CA LEU A 163 -7.00 -0.35 11.21
C LEU A 163 -7.80 0.52 10.26
N ALA A 164 -8.05 1.79 10.60
CA ALA A 164 -8.75 2.74 9.75
C ALA A 164 -8.00 3.00 8.43
N PHE A 165 -6.68 3.20 8.51
CA PHE A 165 -5.83 3.36 7.33
C PHE A 165 -5.86 2.11 6.46
N GLY A 166 -5.72 0.92 7.05
CA GLY A 166 -5.74 -0.35 6.32
C GLY A 166 -7.03 -0.56 5.54
N ALA A 167 -8.17 -0.31 6.17
CA ALA A 167 -9.48 -0.42 5.52
C ALA A 167 -9.63 0.58 4.37
N SER A 168 -9.33 1.86 4.62
CA SER A 168 -9.40 2.92 3.60
C SER A 168 -8.43 2.69 2.46
N PHE A 169 -7.20 2.26 2.78
CA PHE A 169 -6.17 1.93 1.79
C PHE A 169 -6.58 0.74 0.93
N ALA A 170 -7.19 -0.30 1.50
CA ALA A 170 -7.67 -1.47 0.76
C ALA A 170 -8.69 -1.07 -0.30
N VAL A 171 -9.66 -0.24 0.06
CA VAL A 171 -10.68 0.29 -0.86
C VAL A 171 -10.05 1.17 -1.93
N HIS A 172 -9.18 2.11 -1.53
CA HIS A 172 -8.55 3.06 -2.45
C HIS A 172 -7.60 2.37 -3.44
N SER A 173 -6.78 1.43 -2.98
CA SER A 173 -5.87 0.68 -3.87
C SER A 173 -6.62 -0.20 -4.88
N SER A 174 -7.78 -0.76 -4.48
CA SER A 174 -8.66 -1.49 -5.39
C SER A 174 -9.27 -0.58 -6.45
N LEU A 175 -9.66 0.64 -6.05
CA LEU A 175 -10.18 1.65 -6.96
C LEU A 175 -9.14 2.09 -8.00
N HIS A 176 -7.87 2.26 -7.57
CA HIS A 176 -6.75 2.51 -8.49
C HIS A 176 -6.62 1.39 -9.54
N SER A 177 -6.63 0.12 -9.11
CA SER A 177 -6.53 -1.02 -10.02
C SER A 177 -7.70 -1.09 -11.01
N TYR A 178 -8.90 -0.71 -10.57
CA TYR A 178 -10.06 -0.64 -11.44
C TYR A 178 -9.93 0.49 -12.48
N LEU A 179 -9.50 1.68 -12.04
CA LEU A 179 -9.32 2.84 -12.92
C LEU A 179 -8.20 2.62 -13.95
N ILE A 180 -7.09 1.96 -13.59
CA ILE A 180 -6.05 1.59 -14.56
C ILE A 180 -6.66 0.81 -15.71
N LEU A 181 -7.46 -0.22 -15.42
CA LEU A 181 -8.11 -1.03 -16.45
C LEU A 181 -9.09 -0.21 -17.29
N SER A 182 -9.79 0.75 -16.69
CA SER A 182 -10.74 1.61 -17.42
C SER A 182 -10.08 2.65 -18.32
N PHE A 183 -8.85 3.07 -18.03
CA PHE A 183 -8.08 4.02 -18.85
C PHE A 183 -7.19 3.35 -19.90
N THR A 184 -7.02 2.04 -19.79
CA THR A 184 -6.11 1.27 -20.64
C THR A 184 -6.82 0.83 -21.91
N LYS A 185 -6.15 0.97 -23.06
CA LYS A 185 -6.61 0.41 -24.32
C LYS A 185 -6.29 -1.07 -24.42
N ALA A 186 -7.11 -1.84 -25.12
CA ALA A 186 -7.01 -3.30 -25.24
C ALA A 186 -5.63 -3.77 -25.76
N ASP A 187 -5.00 -2.99 -26.64
CA ASP A 187 -3.68 -3.30 -27.23
C ASP A 187 -2.50 -3.03 -26.29
N ARG A 188 -2.70 -2.29 -25.20
CA ARG A 188 -1.66 -1.90 -24.24
C ARG A 188 -1.88 -2.41 -22.81
N GLY A 189 -2.91 -3.20 -22.57
CA GLY A 189 -3.33 -3.63 -21.24
C GLY A 189 -2.19 -4.17 -20.37
N THR A 190 -1.41 -5.08 -20.91
CA THR A 190 -0.27 -5.68 -20.18
C THR A 190 0.81 -4.66 -19.83
N MET A 191 1.10 -3.70 -20.73
CA MET A 191 2.13 -2.68 -20.50
C MET A 191 1.69 -1.66 -19.45
N ASP A 192 0.47 -1.16 -19.54
CA ASP A 192 -0.06 -0.16 -18.62
C ASP A 192 -0.22 -0.72 -17.20
N VAL A 193 -0.70 -1.96 -17.07
CA VAL A 193 -0.75 -2.68 -15.80
C VAL A 193 0.66 -2.96 -15.28
N GLY A 194 1.60 -3.33 -16.14
CA GLY A 194 3.01 -3.53 -15.78
C GLY A 194 3.66 -2.26 -15.24
N CYS A 195 3.41 -1.11 -15.87
CA CYS A 195 3.87 0.21 -15.39
C CYS A 195 3.32 0.53 -13.99
N ASP A 196 2.04 0.27 -13.75
CA ASP A 196 1.38 0.46 -12.47
C ASP A 196 1.98 -0.44 -11.37
N TYR A 197 2.28 -1.71 -11.68
CA TYR A 197 2.98 -2.61 -10.74
C TYR A 197 4.42 -2.19 -10.46
N MET A 198 5.15 -1.67 -11.46
CA MET A 198 6.49 -1.11 -11.23
C MET A 198 6.43 0.12 -10.32
N ALA A 199 5.46 1.01 -10.53
CA ALA A 199 5.22 2.16 -9.67
C ALA A 199 4.94 1.73 -8.22
N ASN A 200 4.11 0.70 -8.03
CA ASN A 200 3.88 0.09 -6.72
C ASN A 200 5.18 -0.39 -6.07
N ALA A 201 5.98 -1.20 -6.79
CA ALA A 201 7.23 -1.73 -6.27
C ALA A 201 8.24 -0.62 -5.93
N GLY A 202 8.38 0.38 -6.80
CA GLY A 202 9.23 1.55 -6.56
C GLY A 202 8.79 2.37 -5.33
N GLY A 203 7.49 2.59 -5.20
CA GLY A 203 6.92 3.27 -4.03
C GLY A 203 7.19 2.53 -2.73
N ARG A 204 7.01 1.22 -2.72
CA ARG A 204 7.28 0.37 -1.55
C ARG A 204 8.77 0.38 -1.16
N LEU A 205 9.67 0.30 -2.13
CA LEU A 205 11.10 0.40 -1.88
C LEU A 205 11.44 1.74 -1.23
N ALA A 206 10.99 2.85 -1.83
CA ALA A 206 11.22 4.19 -1.30
C ALA A 206 10.60 4.35 0.11
N GLY A 207 9.38 3.87 0.31
CA GLY A 207 8.70 3.94 1.61
C GLY A 207 9.43 3.16 2.70
N THR A 208 9.91 1.97 2.42
CA THR A 208 10.68 1.16 3.38
C THR A 208 12.00 1.83 3.77
N LEU A 209 12.72 2.39 2.80
CA LEU A 209 13.96 3.15 3.07
C LEU A 209 13.68 4.41 3.91
N LEU A 210 12.66 5.17 3.54
CA LEU A 210 12.24 6.35 4.28
C LEU A 210 11.74 5.99 5.69
N SER A 211 11.14 4.83 5.90
CA SER A 211 10.69 4.36 7.23
C SER A 211 11.84 4.34 8.23
N GLY A 212 12.94 3.65 7.90
CA GLY A 212 14.10 3.58 8.77
C GLY A 212 14.77 4.95 8.96
N LEU A 213 14.97 5.70 7.87
CA LEU A 213 15.64 7.00 7.89
C LEU A 213 14.86 8.02 8.72
N THR A 214 13.56 8.18 8.47
CA THR A 214 12.73 9.19 9.17
C THR A 214 12.55 8.84 10.64
N TYR A 215 12.43 7.54 10.97
CA TYR A 215 12.36 7.09 12.35
C TYR A 215 13.66 7.38 13.12
N GLN A 216 14.82 7.19 12.50
CA GLN A 216 16.12 7.49 13.10
C GLN A 216 16.33 9.00 13.34
N ILE A 217 15.88 9.84 12.42
CA ILE A 217 16.10 11.30 12.49
C ILE A 217 15.12 12.00 13.44
N GLY A 218 13.84 11.65 13.37
CA GLY A 218 12.77 12.36 14.09
C GLY A 218 11.71 11.45 14.71
N GLY A 219 12.04 10.17 14.91
CA GLY A 219 11.17 9.21 15.58
C GLY A 219 9.83 9.02 14.89
N LEU A 220 8.84 8.63 15.70
CA LEU A 220 7.48 8.37 15.26
C LEU A 220 6.83 9.57 14.55
N VAL A 221 7.08 10.78 15.05
CA VAL A 221 6.47 12.00 14.51
C VAL A 221 6.90 12.27 13.08
N LEU A 222 8.21 12.26 12.81
CA LEU A 222 8.72 12.52 11.45
C LEU A 222 8.30 11.42 10.48
N MET A 223 8.29 10.18 10.93
CA MET A 223 7.86 9.05 10.14
C MET A 223 6.38 9.15 9.72
N LEU A 224 5.47 9.42 10.67
CA LEU A 224 4.04 9.62 10.38
C LEU A 224 3.79 10.86 9.53
N GLY A 225 4.52 11.96 9.80
CA GLY A 225 4.46 13.18 8.99
C GLY A 225 4.89 12.94 7.54
N THR A 226 5.94 12.16 7.33
CA THR A 226 6.38 11.76 5.98
C THR A 226 5.31 10.94 5.27
N ALA A 227 4.67 9.98 5.97
CA ALA A 227 3.55 9.23 5.42
C ALA A 227 2.38 10.15 5.05
N ALA A 228 2.03 11.12 5.90
CA ALA A 228 0.97 12.09 5.64
C ALA A 228 1.26 12.93 4.38
N VAL A 229 2.48 13.43 4.25
CA VAL A 229 2.92 14.18 3.06
C VAL A 229 2.83 13.31 1.80
N MET A 230 3.30 12.08 1.86
CA MET A 230 3.23 11.18 0.69
C MET A 230 1.78 10.88 0.28
N VAL A 231 0.88 10.61 1.23
CA VAL A 231 -0.56 10.41 0.89
C VAL A 231 -1.16 11.69 0.32
N ALA A 232 -0.81 12.87 0.84
CA ALA A 232 -1.26 14.15 0.29
C ALA A 232 -0.79 14.35 -1.15
N ILE A 233 0.47 14.04 -1.46
CA ILE A 233 1.00 14.07 -2.84
C ILE A 233 0.22 13.09 -3.73
N SER A 234 -0.06 11.88 -3.24
CA SER A 234 -0.90 10.92 -3.96
C SER A 234 -2.28 11.49 -4.25
N ALA A 235 -2.93 12.13 -3.25
CA ALA A 235 -4.25 12.74 -3.41
C ALA A 235 -4.25 13.88 -4.42
N ILE A 236 -3.23 14.75 -4.40
CA ILE A 236 -3.04 15.81 -5.39
C ILE A 236 -2.90 15.21 -6.79
N THR A 237 -2.08 14.16 -6.93
CA THR A 237 -1.83 13.50 -8.20
C THR A 237 -3.10 12.85 -8.78
N VAL A 238 -3.93 12.22 -7.93
CA VAL A 238 -5.27 11.71 -8.31
C VAL A 238 -6.20 12.85 -8.76
N GLY A 239 -5.98 14.06 -8.26
CA GLY A 239 -6.71 15.27 -8.68
C GLY A 239 -6.59 15.58 -10.16
N PHE A 240 -5.50 15.17 -10.84
CA PHE A 240 -5.27 15.40 -12.26
C PHE A 240 -5.98 14.40 -13.19
N LEU A 241 -6.62 13.37 -12.65
CA LEU A 241 -7.40 12.43 -13.47
C LEU A 241 -8.57 13.12 -14.16
N GLN A 242 -8.76 12.80 -15.43
CA GLN A 242 -9.85 13.35 -16.24
C GLN A 242 -10.70 12.20 -16.83
N PRO A 243 -12.02 12.38 -16.95
CA PRO A 243 -12.84 11.41 -17.68
C PRO A 243 -12.36 11.27 -19.13
N VAL A 244 -12.38 10.06 -19.65
CA VAL A 244 -12.14 9.84 -21.08
C VAL A 244 -13.38 10.37 -21.82
N ARG A 245 -13.17 11.30 -22.73
CA ARG A 245 -14.22 11.76 -23.65
C ARG A 245 -14.29 10.74 -24.78
N ASP A 246 -15.45 10.16 -24.97
CA ASP A 246 -15.78 9.31 -26.11
C ASP A 246 -15.73 10.10 -27.43
#